data_fab7492fc7511196cfc7a653b19dd38a
#
_entry.id   fab7492fc7511196cfc7a653b19dd38a
#
_cell.length_a   1.000
_cell.length_b   1.000
_cell.length_c   1.000
_cell.angle_alpha   90.00
_cell.angle_beta   90.00
_cell.angle_gamma   90.00
#
_symmetry.space_group_name_H-M   'P 1'
#
loop_
_entity.id
_entity.type
_entity.pdbx_description
1 polymer ?
#
loop_
_entity_poly.entity_id
_entity_poly.type
_entity_poly.pdbx_seq_one_letter_code
_entity_poly.pdbx_strand_id
1 'polypeptide(L)'
;MFPVEGVNRELDFRLVLATLAARSSNRIWVGQQKAVGRLIQALPSALYVGQNFSDGFPGTRYSTLKKRGGALIHLLEEGGVFNGGPETWQKILLRRLDPRGLDANDSVCAWGEWQRDYYRSLQPKCEENIVATGHPRFDLLKPQFRPYFDKDVEKIRERWGDFVLINTNITRANNASGLKYWFGNRKFYQPEDFEARTALIDHWAHQLSLWGGFVKLVNRLAHQFPETTFVIRPHPAEIIENYTVFFDNIPNVHVVREGGIGAWLLASRAMIHDGCTTGLEAHFADVPVINWKPLHDERYDLFLPNSFGTVATTEAAAIDLTGRAIAGTLENPRAGALPPLATAMLHNLEHDAFGPLVNLIQAREKDVAAGEFDLRGWARRENWRDARRKLRRRKPDGKWNGFSGERLDERMNSAMRVANKTVRWTLWNDAMLSIEAD
;
A
#
# COMPACT_ATOMS: atom_id res chain seq x y z
N MET A 1 -8.36 7.06 -15.01
CA MET A 1 -9.15 6.34 -13.97
C MET A 1 -8.21 5.72 -12.97
N PHE A 2 -8.43 5.98 -11.68
CA PHE A 2 -7.63 5.49 -10.56
C PHE A 2 -8.46 4.56 -9.67
N PRO A 3 -8.28 3.25 -9.78
CA PRO A 3 -8.95 2.29 -8.92
C PRO A 3 -8.38 2.34 -7.51
N VAL A 4 -9.22 2.14 -6.50
CA VAL A 4 -8.86 2.02 -5.08
C VAL A 4 -9.38 0.68 -4.56
N GLU A 5 -8.52 -0.14 -4.00
CA GLU A 5 -8.89 -1.39 -3.32
C GLU A 5 -9.11 -1.14 -1.82
N GLY A 6 -8.21 -0.42 -1.19
CA GLY A 6 -8.25 -0.08 0.23
C GLY A 6 -8.10 1.42 0.48
N VAL A 7 -9.15 2.04 1.04
CA VAL A 7 -9.19 3.50 1.29
C VAL A 7 -8.00 3.97 2.13
N ASN A 8 -7.69 3.27 3.22
CA ASN A 8 -6.63 3.66 4.16
C ASN A 8 -5.20 3.50 3.62
N ARG A 9 -5.02 2.82 2.50
CA ARG A 9 -3.70 2.56 1.91
C ARG A 9 -3.47 3.31 0.61
N GLU A 10 -4.51 3.44 -0.21
CA GLU A 10 -4.34 3.85 -1.61
C GLU A 10 -4.97 5.20 -1.92
N LEU A 11 -5.97 5.64 -1.15
CA LEU A 11 -6.72 6.84 -1.51
C LEU A 11 -5.85 8.09 -1.47
N ASP A 12 -5.03 8.27 -0.45
CA ASP A 12 -4.30 9.52 -0.21
C ASP A 12 -3.38 9.91 -1.38
N PHE A 13 -2.48 9.03 -1.79
CA PHE A 13 -1.60 9.32 -2.92
C PHE A 13 -2.36 9.45 -4.25
N ARG A 14 -3.48 8.74 -4.41
CA ARG A 14 -4.30 8.84 -5.61
C ARG A 14 -5.03 10.17 -5.72
N LEU A 15 -5.46 10.75 -4.60
CA LEU A 15 -6.05 12.10 -4.58
C LEU A 15 -5.00 13.16 -4.94
N VAL A 16 -3.79 13.06 -4.39
CA VAL A 16 -2.69 13.97 -4.75
C VAL A 16 -2.31 13.82 -6.22
N LEU A 17 -2.11 12.57 -6.70
CA LEU A 17 -1.80 12.31 -8.10
C LEU A 17 -2.90 12.81 -9.04
N ALA A 18 -4.17 12.58 -8.69
CA ALA A 18 -5.31 13.07 -9.46
C ALA A 18 -5.36 14.60 -9.51
N THR A 19 -5.11 15.26 -8.37
CA THR A 19 -5.07 16.72 -8.31
C THR A 19 -3.94 17.28 -9.19
N LEU A 20 -2.75 16.71 -9.11
CA LEU A 20 -1.60 17.10 -9.95
C LEU A 20 -1.87 16.88 -11.43
N ALA A 21 -2.49 15.75 -11.81
CA ALA A 21 -2.77 15.38 -13.19
C ALA A 21 -4.03 16.02 -13.78
N ALA A 22 -4.89 16.65 -12.98
CA ALA A 22 -6.12 17.30 -13.46
C ALA A 22 -5.81 18.45 -14.45
N ARG A 23 -6.51 18.48 -15.60
CA ARG A 23 -6.40 19.50 -16.68
C ARG A 23 -7.79 19.81 -17.22
N SER A 24 -7.92 20.91 -17.91
CA SER A 24 -9.19 21.28 -18.59
C SER A 24 -9.61 20.26 -19.66
N SER A 25 -8.65 19.49 -20.18
CA SER A 25 -8.88 18.45 -21.21
C SER A 25 -9.31 17.10 -20.64
N ASN A 26 -9.26 16.88 -19.31
CA ASN A 26 -9.55 15.59 -18.73
C ASN A 26 -10.54 15.64 -17.56
N ARG A 27 -11.17 14.51 -17.30
CA ARG A 27 -11.91 14.22 -16.08
C ARG A 27 -11.31 12.97 -15.45
N ILE A 28 -10.83 13.09 -14.22
CA ILE A 28 -10.18 12.01 -13.51
C ILE A 28 -11.19 11.33 -12.56
N TRP A 29 -11.29 10.02 -12.67
CA TRP A 29 -12.16 9.21 -11.83
C TRP A 29 -11.33 8.46 -10.80
N VAL A 30 -11.70 8.58 -9.52
CA VAL A 30 -11.11 7.84 -8.41
C VAL A 30 -12.20 7.03 -7.73
N GLY A 31 -12.01 5.74 -7.52
CA GLY A 31 -13.06 4.94 -6.90
C GLY A 31 -12.76 3.47 -6.69
N GLN A 32 -13.71 2.80 -6.05
CA GLN A 32 -13.63 1.37 -5.80
C GLN A 32 -13.32 0.60 -7.09
N GLN A 33 -12.39 -0.34 -7.02
CA GLN A 33 -11.94 -1.13 -8.18
C GLN A 33 -13.09 -1.75 -9.00
N LYS A 34 -14.13 -2.28 -8.34
CA LYS A 34 -15.30 -2.83 -9.03
C LYS A 34 -16.15 -1.77 -9.72
N ALA A 35 -16.29 -0.58 -9.11
CA ALA A 35 -17.02 0.54 -9.69
C ALA A 35 -16.25 1.10 -10.90
N VAL A 36 -14.94 1.26 -10.79
CA VAL A 36 -14.06 1.63 -11.92
C VAL A 36 -14.15 0.59 -13.04
N GLY A 37 -14.16 -0.71 -12.72
CA GLY A 37 -14.34 -1.77 -13.72
C GLY A 37 -15.66 -1.67 -14.49
N ARG A 38 -16.77 -1.25 -13.85
CA ARG A 38 -18.05 -0.98 -14.52
C ARG A 38 -18.02 0.29 -15.35
N LEU A 39 -17.29 1.31 -14.88
CA LEU A 39 -17.11 2.56 -15.61
C LEU A 39 -16.34 2.32 -16.92
N ILE A 40 -15.30 1.48 -16.92
CA ILE A 40 -14.58 1.07 -18.14
C ILE A 40 -15.55 0.51 -19.21
N GLN A 41 -16.54 -0.26 -18.79
CA GLN A 41 -17.52 -0.83 -19.71
C GLN A 41 -18.49 0.22 -20.30
N ALA A 42 -18.66 1.35 -19.63
CA ALA A 42 -19.60 2.41 -20.00
C ALA A 42 -18.93 3.55 -20.80
N LEU A 43 -17.67 3.85 -20.52
CA LEU A 43 -16.94 4.91 -21.21
C LEU A 43 -16.59 4.53 -22.65
N PRO A 44 -16.57 5.49 -23.58
CA PRO A 44 -16.14 5.24 -24.97
C PRO A 44 -14.66 4.85 -25.03
N SER A 45 -13.82 5.48 -24.22
CA SER A 45 -12.40 5.19 -24.06
C SER A 45 -11.91 5.69 -22.71
N ALA A 46 -10.76 5.22 -22.22
CA ALA A 46 -10.16 5.71 -20.98
C ALA A 46 -8.69 5.34 -20.83
N LEU A 47 -7.95 6.17 -20.08
CA LEU A 47 -6.66 5.83 -19.52
C LEU A 47 -6.87 5.23 -18.12
N TYR A 48 -6.40 3.99 -17.90
CA TYR A 48 -6.45 3.33 -16.61
C TYR A 48 -5.07 3.34 -15.96
N VAL A 49 -4.97 3.83 -14.72
CA VAL A 49 -3.72 3.92 -13.96
C VAL A 49 -3.86 3.10 -12.69
N GLY A 50 -3.21 1.96 -12.63
CA GLY A 50 -3.29 1.07 -11.46
C GLY A 50 -2.90 -0.37 -11.77
N GLN A 51 -3.14 -1.24 -10.80
CA GLN A 51 -2.91 -2.68 -10.89
C GLN A 51 -4.21 -3.47 -11.11
N ASN A 52 -4.09 -4.80 -11.10
CA ASN A 52 -5.22 -5.74 -11.08
C ASN A 52 -6.08 -5.78 -12.35
N PHE A 53 -5.45 -6.12 -13.45
CA PHE A 53 -6.11 -6.83 -14.53
C PHE A 53 -6.09 -8.36 -14.26
N SER A 54 -6.30 -8.74 -13.01
CA SER A 54 -5.87 -9.94 -12.30
C SER A 54 -6.55 -11.25 -12.68
N ASP A 55 -7.36 -11.29 -13.72
CA ASP A 55 -7.94 -12.55 -14.18
C ASP A 55 -7.04 -13.27 -15.19
N GLY A 56 -5.70 -13.10 -15.02
CA GLY A 56 -4.70 -13.40 -16.03
C GLY A 56 -4.55 -12.20 -16.98
N PHE A 57 -3.32 -11.78 -17.23
CA PHE A 57 -3.06 -10.75 -18.24
C PHE A 57 -2.86 -11.43 -19.61
N PRO A 58 -3.63 -11.08 -20.65
CA PRO A 58 -4.66 -10.05 -20.71
C PRO A 58 -6.05 -10.53 -20.22
N GLY A 59 -6.48 -10.05 -19.05
CA GLY A 59 -7.81 -10.37 -18.52
C GLY A 59 -8.95 -9.60 -19.21
N THR A 60 -10.19 -9.95 -18.84
CA THR A 60 -11.41 -9.39 -19.43
C THR A 60 -11.47 -7.86 -19.37
N ARG A 61 -11.00 -7.25 -18.28
CA ARG A 61 -10.98 -5.78 -18.12
C ARG A 61 -10.01 -5.12 -19.07
N TYR A 62 -8.81 -5.65 -19.20
CA TYR A 62 -7.82 -5.15 -20.14
C TYR A 62 -8.33 -5.28 -21.57
N SER A 63 -8.83 -6.46 -21.96
CA SER A 63 -9.43 -6.66 -23.28
C SER A 63 -10.56 -5.65 -23.57
N THR A 64 -11.40 -5.35 -22.57
CA THR A 64 -12.49 -4.36 -22.71
C THR A 64 -11.92 -2.96 -22.89
N LEU A 65 -10.91 -2.58 -22.12
CA LEU A 65 -10.24 -1.30 -22.22
C LEU A 65 -9.64 -1.11 -23.63
N LYS A 66 -8.89 -2.11 -24.11
CA LYS A 66 -8.22 -2.08 -25.41
C LYS A 66 -9.20 -2.05 -26.59
N LYS A 67 -10.26 -2.86 -26.54
CA LYS A 67 -11.32 -2.83 -27.58
C LYS A 67 -12.00 -1.48 -27.74
N ARG A 68 -11.91 -0.62 -26.71
CA ARG A 68 -12.46 0.73 -26.74
C ARG A 68 -11.40 1.80 -27.02
N GLY A 69 -10.19 1.42 -27.47
CA GLY A 69 -9.11 2.36 -27.75
C GLY A 69 -8.52 3.00 -26.48
N GLY A 70 -8.66 2.34 -25.34
CA GLY A 70 -8.06 2.81 -24.09
C GLY A 70 -6.62 2.38 -23.91
N ALA A 71 -5.92 3.00 -22.96
CA ALA A 71 -4.54 2.71 -22.59
C ALA A 71 -4.39 2.39 -21.11
N LEU A 72 -3.33 1.63 -20.77
CA LEU A 72 -2.95 1.22 -19.43
C LEU A 72 -1.65 1.88 -19.00
N ILE A 73 -1.64 2.47 -17.80
CA ILE A 73 -0.43 2.69 -17.02
C ILE A 73 -0.46 1.72 -15.85
N HIS A 74 0.36 0.67 -15.91
CA HIS A 74 0.46 -0.29 -14.82
C HIS A 74 1.28 0.30 -13.68
N LEU A 75 0.65 0.48 -12.52
CA LEU A 75 1.27 0.91 -11.28
C LEU A 75 1.00 -0.16 -10.21
N LEU A 76 2.05 -0.88 -9.80
CA LEU A 76 1.94 -2.00 -8.87
C LEU A 76 2.04 -1.54 -7.42
N GLU A 77 1.01 -1.81 -6.62
CA GLU A 77 0.94 -1.42 -5.21
C GLU A 77 1.94 -2.15 -4.30
N GLU A 78 2.36 -3.34 -4.69
CA GLU A 78 3.28 -4.20 -3.94
C GLU A 78 4.39 -4.70 -4.86
N GLY A 79 5.26 -3.78 -5.29
CA GLY A 79 6.29 -4.04 -6.28
C GLY A 79 7.62 -4.59 -5.75
N GLY A 80 7.82 -4.64 -4.42
CA GLY A 80 9.13 -5.01 -3.87
C GLY A 80 9.08 -5.80 -2.56
N VAL A 81 7.90 -6.14 -2.03
CA VAL A 81 7.78 -6.82 -0.74
C VAL A 81 7.43 -8.28 -0.96
N PHE A 82 8.46 -9.11 -1.10
CA PHE A 82 8.36 -10.54 -1.42
C PHE A 82 9.30 -11.36 -0.54
N ASN A 83 8.89 -12.58 -0.23
CA ASN A 83 9.72 -13.57 0.47
C ASN A 83 10.71 -14.21 -0.49
N GLY A 84 11.79 -14.78 0.04
CA GLY A 84 12.79 -15.52 -0.71
C GLY A 84 13.74 -14.62 -1.49
N GLY A 85 14.32 -15.16 -2.56
CA GLY A 85 15.32 -14.48 -3.38
C GLY A 85 14.78 -13.91 -4.70
N PRO A 86 15.65 -13.23 -5.48
CA PRO A 86 15.32 -12.56 -6.74
C PRO A 86 14.56 -13.41 -7.76
N GLU A 87 14.89 -14.68 -7.92
CA GLU A 87 14.18 -15.58 -8.83
C GLU A 87 12.71 -15.79 -8.44
N THR A 88 12.46 -15.90 -7.13
CA THR A 88 11.09 -16.01 -6.60
C THR A 88 10.33 -14.70 -6.81
N TRP A 89 10.97 -13.55 -6.61
CA TRP A 89 10.38 -12.23 -6.82
C TRP A 89 10.01 -12.00 -8.29
N GLN A 90 10.87 -12.40 -9.22
CA GLN A 90 10.60 -12.36 -10.66
C GLN A 90 9.35 -13.19 -11.03
N LYS A 91 9.20 -14.40 -10.46
CA LYS A 91 8.01 -15.24 -10.67
C LYS A 91 6.74 -14.60 -10.09
N ILE A 92 6.85 -13.89 -8.95
CA ILE A 92 5.73 -13.16 -8.35
C ILE A 92 5.35 -11.96 -9.23
N LEU A 93 6.32 -11.18 -9.68
CA LEU A 93 6.10 -10.04 -10.57
C LEU A 93 5.43 -10.46 -11.87
N LEU A 94 5.90 -11.54 -12.49
CA LEU A 94 5.33 -12.06 -13.73
C LEU A 94 3.87 -12.52 -13.59
N ARG A 95 3.51 -13.09 -12.43
CA ARG A 95 2.11 -13.42 -12.14
C ARG A 95 1.21 -12.20 -11.95
N ARG A 96 1.80 -11.05 -11.58
CA ARG A 96 1.07 -9.79 -11.42
C ARG A 96 0.91 -9.05 -12.74
N LEU A 97 1.94 -9.06 -13.57
CA LEU A 97 1.97 -8.51 -14.90
C LEU A 97 2.94 -9.30 -15.78
N ASP A 98 2.46 -9.81 -16.91
CA ASP A 98 3.31 -10.28 -17.99
C ASP A 98 3.46 -9.14 -19.02
N PRO A 99 4.63 -8.49 -19.12
CA PRO A 99 4.79 -7.33 -20.00
C PRO A 99 4.70 -7.69 -21.49
N ARG A 100 4.83 -8.96 -21.86
CA ARG A 100 4.72 -9.43 -23.24
C ARG A 100 3.35 -9.23 -23.87
N GLY A 101 2.32 -9.05 -23.02
CA GLY A 101 0.96 -8.74 -23.46
C GLY A 101 0.65 -7.25 -23.59
N LEU A 102 1.62 -6.34 -23.40
CA LEU A 102 1.43 -4.90 -23.50
C LEU A 102 1.37 -4.43 -24.96
N ASP A 103 0.50 -3.47 -25.22
CA ASP A 103 0.48 -2.72 -26.48
C ASP A 103 1.44 -1.51 -26.39
N ALA A 104 1.75 -0.92 -27.57
CA ALA A 104 2.61 0.25 -27.66
C ALA A 104 2.11 1.48 -26.87
N ASN A 105 0.79 1.58 -26.64
CA ASN A 105 0.17 2.67 -25.88
C ASN A 105 0.09 2.40 -24.37
N ASP A 106 0.53 1.23 -23.92
CA ASP A 106 0.56 0.89 -22.51
C ASP A 106 1.91 1.25 -21.88
N SER A 107 1.93 1.45 -20.56
CA SER A 107 3.17 1.74 -19.84
C SER A 107 3.22 0.97 -18.54
N VAL A 108 4.43 0.68 -18.07
CA VAL A 108 4.71 0.05 -16.78
C VAL A 108 5.56 0.98 -15.95
N CYS A 109 5.06 1.27 -14.74
CA CYS A 109 5.77 2.01 -13.70
C CYS A 109 6.40 1.00 -12.73
N ALA A 110 7.70 0.82 -12.81
CA ALA A 110 8.47 -0.02 -11.89
C ALA A 110 8.83 0.76 -10.62
N TRP A 111 8.93 0.04 -9.49
CA TRP A 111 9.36 0.64 -8.24
C TRP A 111 10.83 1.07 -8.27
N GLY A 112 11.67 0.39 -9.03
CA GLY A 112 13.07 0.70 -9.22
C GLY A 112 13.66 0.07 -10.48
N GLU A 113 14.93 0.31 -10.69
CA GLU A 113 15.71 -0.12 -11.86
C GLU A 113 15.72 -1.64 -11.99
N TRP A 114 15.86 -2.37 -10.87
CA TRP A 114 15.86 -3.84 -10.85
C TRP A 114 14.58 -4.42 -11.48
N GLN A 115 13.41 -3.89 -11.11
CA GLN A 115 12.12 -4.33 -11.66
C GLN A 115 11.96 -3.89 -13.12
N ARG A 116 12.37 -2.65 -13.46
CA ARG A 116 12.35 -2.12 -14.83
C ARG A 116 13.16 -3.03 -15.76
N ASP A 117 14.39 -3.34 -15.37
CA ASP A 117 15.31 -4.10 -16.22
C ASP A 117 14.83 -5.54 -16.40
N TYR A 118 14.25 -6.14 -15.36
CA TYR A 118 13.61 -7.45 -15.50
C TYR A 118 12.45 -7.41 -16.51
N TYR A 119 11.56 -6.42 -16.45
CA TYR A 119 10.45 -6.33 -17.38
C TYR A 119 10.90 -5.99 -18.82
N ARG A 120 11.93 -5.15 -18.99
CA ARG A 120 12.53 -4.85 -20.30
C ARG A 120 13.15 -6.08 -20.94
N SER A 121 13.81 -6.92 -20.17
CA SER A 121 14.37 -8.19 -20.67
C SER A 121 13.30 -9.12 -21.26
N LEU A 122 12.07 -9.04 -20.77
CA LEU A 122 10.94 -9.85 -21.26
C LEU A 122 10.22 -9.22 -22.46
N GLN A 123 10.25 -7.89 -22.59
CA GLN A 123 9.56 -7.15 -23.65
C GLN A 123 10.43 -6.01 -24.25
N PRO A 124 11.49 -6.39 -24.99
CA PRO A 124 12.41 -5.37 -25.57
C PRO A 124 11.77 -4.48 -26.62
N LYS A 125 10.67 -4.92 -27.25
CA LYS A 125 9.96 -4.11 -28.28
C LYS A 125 9.23 -2.89 -27.69
N CYS A 126 8.97 -2.87 -26.39
CA CYS A 126 8.28 -1.79 -25.69
C CYS A 126 9.11 -1.30 -24.49
N GLU A 127 10.44 -1.42 -24.54
CA GLU A 127 11.32 -1.06 -23.42
C GLU A 127 11.19 0.40 -22.98
N GLU A 128 10.96 1.32 -23.91
CA GLU A 128 10.72 2.75 -23.65
C GLU A 128 9.47 3.03 -22.82
N ASN A 129 8.50 2.12 -22.87
CA ASN A 129 7.26 2.21 -22.11
C ASN A 129 7.38 1.60 -20.69
N ILE A 130 8.51 0.97 -20.39
CA ILE A 130 8.79 0.36 -19.08
C ILE A 130 9.79 1.24 -18.35
N VAL A 131 9.32 2.02 -17.40
CA VAL A 131 10.10 3.07 -16.73
C VAL A 131 10.17 2.86 -15.23
N ALA A 132 11.31 3.16 -14.62
CA ALA A 132 11.42 3.25 -13.17
C ALA A 132 10.87 4.62 -12.75
N THR A 133 9.75 4.61 -12.05
CA THR A 133 9.11 5.84 -11.53
C THR A 133 9.13 5.89 -10.01
N GLY A 134 9.39 4.77 -9.36
CA GLY A 134 9.04 4.63 -7.96
C GLY A 134 7.53 4.52 -7.74
N HIS A 135 7.11 4.65 -6.50
CA HIS A 135 5.69 4.61 -6.14
C HIS A 135 5.28 5.87 -5.34
N PRO A 136 4.25 6.62 -5.77
CA PRO A 136 3.89 7.91 -5.17
C PRO A 136 3.44 7.83 -3.71
N ARG A 137 3.07 6.64 -3.21
CA ARG A 137 2.77 6.40 -1.80
C ARG A 137 3.94 6.78 -0.88
N PHE A 138 5.18 6.50 -1.31
CA PHE A 138 6.37 6.82 -0.51
C PHE A 138 6.65 8.32 -0.51
N ASP A 139 6.37 9.00 -1.61
CA ASP A 139 6.61 10.45 -1.71
C ASP A 139 5.69 11.27 -0.81
N LEU A 140 4.48 10.77 -0.48
CA LEU A 140 3.60 11.43 0.49
C LEU A 140 4.26 11.61 1.87
N LEU A 141 5.28 10.80 2.18
CA LEU A 141 5.99 10.83 3.44
C LEU A 141 7.24 11.71 3.39
N LYS A 142 7.63 12.19 2.20
CA LYS A 142 8.75 13.11 2.01
C LYS A 142 8.36 14.54 2.45
N PRO A 143 9.34 15.38 2.85
CA PRO A 143 9.08 16.70 3.41
C PRO A 143 8.10 17.57 2.62
N GLN A 144 8.17 17.55 1.30
CA GLN A 144 7.31 18.38 0.43
C GLN A 144 5.82 17.99 0.45
N PHE A 145 5.50 16.71 0.78
CA PHE A 145 4.12 16.21 0.79
C PHE A 145 3.58 15.86 2.19
N ARG A 146 4.45 15.81 3.22
CA ARG A 146 4.05 15.54 4.63
C ARG A 146 2.90 16.41 5.13
N PRO A 147 2.81 17.71 4.74
CA PRO A 147 1.70 18.54 5.16
C PRO A 147 0.31 17.99 4.82
N TYR A 148 0.22 17.01 3.91
CA TYR A 148 -1.01 16.26 3.66
C TYR A 148 -1.61 15.69 4.95
N PHE A 149 -0.78 15.26 5.89
CA PHE A 149 -1.17 14.55 7.10
C PHE A 149 -1.26 15.42 8.36
N ASP A 150 -0.97 16.73 8.30
CA ASP A 150 -0.82 17.61 9.49
C ASP A 150 -1.96 17.45 10.49
N LYS A 151 -3.21 17.53 10.02
CA LYS A 151 -4.41 17.44 10.90
C LYS A 151 -4.54 16.07 11.58
N ASP A 152 -4.22 15.00 10.86
CA ASP A 152 -4.29 13.64 11.42
C ASP A 152 -3.14 13.40 12.40
N VAL A 153 -1.95 13.92 12.11
CA VAL A 153 -0.77 13.88 13.01
C VAL A 153 -1.08 14.62 14.31
N GLU A 154 -1.66 15.83 14.23
CA GLU A 154 -2.07 16.62 15.39
C GLU A 154 -3.05 15.85 16.29
N LYS A 155 -4.14 15.31 15.73
CA LYS A 155 -5.12 14.48 16.44
C LYS A 155 -4.49 13.25 17.11
N ILE A 156 -3.54 12.59 16.44
CA ILE A 156 -2.85 11.42 16.99
C ILE A 156 -1.97 11.83 18.16
N ARG A 157 -1.21 12.91 18.04
CA ARG A 157 -0.35 13.42 19.10
C ARG A 157 -1.12 13.95 20.31
N GLU A 158 -2.24 14.62 20.09
CA GLU A 158 -3.14 15.06 21.17
C GLU A 158 -3.65 13.87 22.00
N ARG A 159 -3.93 12.74 21.35
CA ARG A 159 -4.48 11.56 22.03
C ARG A 159 -3.42 10.68 22.69
N TRP A 160 -2.26 10.50 22.06
CA TRP A 160 -1.28 9.49 22.46
C TRP A 160 0.04 10.06 22.94
N GLY A 161 0.26 11.38 22.80
CA GLY A 161 1.55 12.02 23.08
C GLY A 161 2.66 11.50 22.17
N ASP A 162 3.85 11.42 22.72
CA ASP A 162 4.99 10.78 22.10
C ASP A 162 4.92 9.26 22.29
N PHE A 163 5.02 8.49 21.23
CA PHE A 163 4.89 7.03 21.31
C PHE A 163 5.85 6.29 20.36
N VAL A 164 6.11 5.03 20.68
CA VAL A 164 6.78 4.08 19.78
C VAL A 164 5.71 3.22 19.09
N LEU A 165 5.74 3.19 17.77
CA LEU A 165 4.81 2.44 16.94
C LEU A 165 5.32 0.99 16.74
N ILE A 166 4.45 0.01 16.88
CA ILE A 166 4.77 -1.41 16.68
C ILE A 166 3.82 -1.98 15.63
N ASN A 167 4.34 -2.31 14.45
CA ASN A 167 3.55 -2.87 13.37
C ASN A 167 3.87 -4.35 13.19
N THR A 168 2.84 -5.20 13.24
CA THR A 168 2.96 -6.63 13.00
C THR A 168 2.48 -7.02 11.61
N ASN A 169 2.94 -8.17 11.11
CA ASN A 169 2.50 -8.80 9.87
C ASN A 169 2.41 -10.33 10.05
N ILE A 170 1.60 -10.75 11.04
CA ILE A 170 1.46 -12.15 11.47
C ILE A 170 0.22 -12.81 10.83
N THR A 171 -0.02 -12.51 9.57
CA THR A 171 -1.28 -12.85 8.90
C THR A 171 -1.51 -14.35 8.66
N ARG A 172 -0.47 -15.20 8.74
CA ARG A 172 -0.65 -16.65 8.65
C ARG A 172 -1.04 -17.28 9.98
N ALA A 173 -0.47 -16.80 11.08
CA ALA A 173 -0.77 -17.32 12.41
C ALA A 173 -2.01 -16.66 13.04
N ASN A 174 -2.25 -15.36 12.77
CA ASN A 174 -3.33 -14.57 13.37
C ASN A 174 -4.30 -13.99 12.32
N ASN A 175 -4.83 -14.81 11.41
CA ASN A 175 -5.70 -14.33 10.33
C ASN A 175 -7.11 -14.04 10.79
N ALA A 176 -7.67 -12.88 10.47
CA ALA A 176 -9.04 -12.48 10.77
C ALA A 176 -10.13 -13.40 10.19
N SER A 177 -9.82 -14.17 9.15
CA SER A 177 -10.69 -15.21 8.61
C SER A 177 -10.47 -16.59 9.26
N GLY A 178 -9.62 -16.67 10.28
CA GLY A 178 -9.24 -17.90 10.98
C GLY A 178 -8.32 -18.82 10.17
N LEU A 179 -7.89 -19.92 10.79
CA LEU A 179 -6.98 -20.89 10.15
C LEU A 179 -7.58 -21.54 8.90
N LYS A 180 -8.91 -21.60 8.79
CA LYS A 180 -9.59 -22.11 7.57
C LYS A 180 -9.26 -21.32 6.31
N TYR A 181 -8.86 -20.07 6.43
CA TYR A 181 -8.44 -19.27 5.26
C TYR A 181 -7.25 -19.91 4.55
N TRP A 182 -6.27 -20.38 5.30
CA TRP A 182 -5.06 -21.01 4.77
C TRP A 182 -5.23 -22.54 4.59
N PHE A 183 -5.65 -23.24 5.62
CA PHE A 183 -5.64 -24.71 5.69
C PHE A 183 -6.96 -25.36 5.19
N GLY A 184 -8.05 -24.60 5.10
CA GLY A 184 -9.33 -25.06 4.54
C GLY A 184 -9.51 -24.75 3.05
N ASN A 185 -8.57 -24.07 2.41
CA ASN A 185 -8.66 -23.64 1.03
C ASN A 185 -7.66 -24.39 0.14
N ARG A 186 -8.17 -25.22 -0.79
CA ARG A 186 -7.36 -26.01 -1.73
C ARG A 186 -6.40 -25.19 -2.60
N LYS A 187 -6.62 -23.90 -2.74
CA LYS A 187 -5.67 -22.99 -3.43
C LYS A 187 -4.36 -22.83 -2.68
N PHE A 188 -4.39 -22.91 -1.35
CA PHE A 188 -3.21 -22.70 -0.49
C PHE A 188 -2.72 -23.98 0.15
N TYR A 189 -3.63 -24.85 0.58
CA TYR A 189 -3.32 -26.12 1.25
C TYR A 189 -3.71 -27.30 0.38
N GLN A 190 -2.72 -28.07 -0.02
CA GLN A 190 -2.86 -29.27 -0.85
C GLN A 190 -2.43 -30.49 -0.01
N PRO A 191 -3.39 -31.19 0.65
CA PRO A 191 -3.06 -32.29 1.57
C PRO A 191 -2.33 -33.44 0.92
N GLU A 192 -2.56 -33.66 -0.37
CA GLU A 192 -1.92 -34.69 -1.20
C GLU A 192 -0.47 -34.38 -1.58
N ASP A 193 -0.08 -33.11 -1.59
CA ASP A 193 1.29 -32.65 -1.87
C ASP A 193 2.02 -32.42 -0.55
N PHE A 194 2.95 -33.33 -0.23
CA PHE A 194 3.72 -33.27 1.02
C PHE A 194 4.55 -32.00 1.14
N GLU A 195 5.26 -31.62 0.08
CA GLU A 195 6.15 -30.46 0.07
C GLU A 195 5.35 -29.14 0.23
N ALA A 196 4.26 -29.00 -0.55
CA ALA A 196 3.42 -27.80 -0.48
C ALA A 196 2.75 -27.63 0.89
N ARG A 197 2.22 -28.72 1.47
CA ARG A 197 1.59 -28.65 2.80
C ARG A 197 2.61 -28.39 3.90
N THR A 198 3.80 -29.02 3.83
CA THR A 198 4.88 -28.81 4.80
C THR A 198 5.35 -27.36 4.76
N ALA A 199 5.60 -26.80 3.58
CA ALA A 199 6.00 -25.41 3.43
C ALA A 199 4.98 -24.42 4.05
N LEU A 200 3.67 -24.70 3.91
CA LEU A 200 2.63 -23.86 4.51
C LEU A 200 2.58 -24.00 6.04
N ILE A 201 2.72 -25.23 6.56
CA ILE A 201 2.75 -25.51 8.01
C ILE A 201 3.99 -24.86 8.64
N ASP A 202 5.16 -25.02 8.03
CA ASP A 202 6.41 -24.42 8.51
C ASP A 202 6.31 -22.88 8.57
N HIS A 203 5.75 -22.27 7.52
CA HIS A 203 5.58 -20.82 7.51
C HIS A 203 4.59 -20.35 8.60
N TRP A 204 3.53 -21.10 8.83
CA TRP A 204 2.60 -20.81 9.92
C TRP A 204 3.28 -20.92 11.29
N ALA A 205 4.06 -21.99 11.52
CA ALA A 205 4.79 -22.21 12.76
C ALA A 205 5.85 -21.13 13.01
N HIS A 206 6.58 -20.72 11.95
CA HIS A 206 7.51 -19.60 11.99
C HIS A 206 6.81 -18.30 12.45
N GLN A 207 5.69 -17.94 11.82
CA GLN A 207 4.94 -16.73 12.21
C GLN A 207 4.32 -16.82 13.60
N LEU A 208 3.91 -18.00 14.07
CA LEU A 208 3.45 -18.19 15.43
C LEU A 208 4.56 -17.90 16.45
N SER A 209 5.77 -18.40 16.19
CA SER A 209 6.95 -18.13 17.03
C SER A 209 7.34 -16.65 17.00
N LEU A 210 7.28 -16.00 15.85
CA LEU A 210 7.53 -14.57 15.70
C LEU A 210 6.49 -13.73 16.48
N TRP A 211 5.21 -14.12 16.43
CA TRP A 211 4.16 -13.46 17.22
C TRP A 211 4.42 -13.53 18.71
N GLY A 212 4.78 -14.74 19.22
CA GLY A 212 5.20 -14.89 20.60
C GLY A 212 6.40 -14.00 20.96
N GLY A 213 7.36 -13.84 20.04
CA GLY A 213 8.49 -12.91 20.16
C GLY A 213 8.06 -11.45 20.29
N PHE A 214 7.09 -11.00 19.48
CA PHE A 214 6.52 -9.65 19.60
C PHE A 214 5.81 -9.43 20.96
N VAL A 215 4.97 -10.37 21.37
CA VAL A 215 4.28 -10.27 22.68
C VAL A 215 5.27 -10.15 23.84
N LYS A 216 6.33 -10.98 23.85
CA LYS A 216 7.39 -10.90 24.85
C LYS A 216 8.13 -9.57 24.82
N LEU A 217 8.52 -9.12 23.63
CA LEU A 217 9.24 -7.84 23.47
C LEU A 217 8.41 -6.68 24.00
N VAL A 218 7.14 -6.56 23.58
CA VAL A 218 6.24 -5.47 24.03
C VAL A 218 6.09 -5.46 25.54
N ASN A 219 5.89 -6.63 26.16
CA ASN A 219 5.79 -6.73 27.63
C ASN A 219 7.05 -6.24 28.33
N ARG A 220 8.24 -6.53 27.78
CA ARG A 220 9.51 -6.05 28.33
C ARG A 220 9.72 -4.55 28.11
N LEU A 221 9.41 -4.04 26.92
CA LEU A 221 9.49 -2.62 26.59
C LEU A 221 8.58 -1.79 27.52
N ALA A 222 7.33 -2.24 27.72
CA ALA A 222 6.39 -1.58 28.61
C ALA A 222 6.90 -1.47 30.06
N HIS A 223 7.56 -2.53 30.55
CA HIS A 223 8.15 -2.56 31.87
C HIS A 223 9.39 -1.68 31.97
N GLN A 224 10.27 -1.73 30.96
CA GLN A 224 11.56 -0.99 30.94
C GLN A 224 11.36 0.51 30.76
N PHE A 225 10.31 0.92 30.03
CA PHE A 225 10.02 2.32 29.71
C PHE A 225 8.59 2.69 30.13
N PRO A 226 8.31 2.76 31.44
CA PRO A 226 6.94 2.94 31.95
C PRO A 226 6.31 4.28 31.54
N GLU A 227 7.12 5.31 31.29
CA GLU A 227 6.65 6.63 30.85
C GLU A 227 6.49 6.76 29.33
N THR A 228 6.80 5.71 28.57
CA THR A 228 6.69 5.70 27.10
C THR A 228 5.45 4.97 26.67
N THR A 229 4.64 5.60 25.83
CA THR A 229 3.49 4.96 25.20
C THR A 229 3.95 4.05 24.04
N PHE A 230 3.46 2.82 24.02
CA PHE A 230 3.63 1.87 22.92
C PHE A 230 2.30 1.64 22.21
N VAL A 231 2.26 1.87 20.92
CA VAL A 231 1.06 1.67 20.10
C VAL A 231 1.27 0.50 19.17
N ILE A 232 0.52 -0.57 19.36
CA ILE A 232 0.53 -1.75 18.48
C ILE A 232 -0.53 -1.55 17.40
N ARG A 233 -0.11 -1.65 16.15
CA ARG A 233 -1.02 -1.62 14.99
C ARG A 233 -0.89 -2.92 14.19
N PRO A 234 -1.71 -3.93 14.49
CA PRO A 234 -1.72 -5.18 13.73
C PRO A 234 -2.10 -4.95 12.26
N HIS A 235 -1.56 -5.79 11.38
CA HIS A 235 -1.94 -5.77 9.96
C HIS A 235 -3.46 -5.90 9.81
N PRO A 236 -4.11 -5.22 8.83
CA PRO A 236 -5.56 -5.25 8.65
C PRO A 236 -6.20 -6.64 8.53
N ALA A 237 -5.44 -7.65 8.13
CA ALA A 237 -5.89 -9.03 8.05
C ALA A 237 -5.67 -9.84 9.34
N GLU A 238 -5.19 -9.24 10.43
CA GLU A 238 -5.00 -9.91 11.72
C GLU A 238 -6.22 -9.73 12.64
N ILE A 239 -6.39 -10.63 13.60
CA ILE A 239 -7.37 -10.52 14.69
C ILE A 239 -6.78 -9.58 15.75
N ILE A 240 -7.40 -8.41 15.91
CA ILE A 240 -6.92 -7.38 16.86
C ILE A 240 -7.14 -7.83 18.32
N GLU A 241 -8.23 -8.52 18.58
CA GLU A 241 -8.61 -9.02 19.90
C GLU A 241 -7.55 -9.93 20.50
N ASN A 242 -6.82 -10.67 19.68
CA ASN A 242 -5.72 -11.52 20.14
C ASN A 242 -4.52 -10.73 20.68
N TYR A 243 -4.42 -9.43 20.39
CA TYR A 243 -3.42 -8.54 21.03
C TYR A 243 -3.98 -7.87 22.27
N THR A 244 -5.24 -7.44 22.25
CA THR A 244 -5.88 -6.77 23.40
C THR A 244 -5.88 -7.68 24.62
N VAL A 245 -6.13 -9.00 24.46
CA VAL A 245 -6.07 -9.99 25.56
C VAL A 245 -4.74 -9.94 26.33
N PHE A 246 -3.60 -9.64 25.68
CA PHE A 246 -2.31 -9.56 26.36
C PHE A 246 -2.07 -8.21 27.03
N PHE A 247 -2.66 -7.12 26.52
CA PHE A 247 -2.19 -5.76 26.81
C PHE A 247 -3.24 -4.81 27.39
N ASP A 248 -4.55 -5.16 27.43
CA ASP A 248 -5.63 -4.27 27.90
C ASP A 248 -5.41 -3.67 29.30
N ASN A 249 -4.64 -4.34 30.16
CA ASN A 249 -4.38 -3.88 31.51
C ASN A 249 -2.95 -3.32 31.70
N ILE A 250 -2.21 -3.11 30.63
CA ILE A 250 -0.88 -2.50 30.67
C ILE A 250 -1.03 -1.02 30.30
N PRO A 251 -0.85 -0.08 31.27
CA PRO A 251 -1.26 1.32 31.10
C PRO A 251 -0.63 2.04 29.92
N ASN A 252 0.59 1.69 29.55
CA ASN A 252 1.36 2.33 28.50
C ASN A 252 1.40 1.53 27.18
N VAL A 253 0.53 0.51 27.02
CA VAL A 253 0.42 -0.26 25.77
C VAL A 253 -1.01 -0.16 25.21
N HIS A 254 -1.13 0.24 23.96
CA HIS A 254 -2.43 0.40 23.31
C HIS A 254 -2.47 -0.33 21.98
N VAL A 255 -3.56 -1.07 21.73
CA VAL A 255 -3.78 -1.78 20.47
C VAL A 255 -4.79 -1.00 19.63
N VAL A 256 -4.37 -0.50 18.45
CA VAL A 256 -5.17 0.44 17.65
C VAL A 256 -5.21 0.01 16.18
N ARG A 257 -6.38 0.19 15.53
CA ARG A 257 -6.55 -0.01 14.09
C ARG A 257 -7.40 1.11 13.50
N GLU A 258 -6.86 2.31 13.43
CA GLU A 258 -7.55 3.51 12.94
C GLU A 258 -6.75 4.19 11.83
N GLY A 259 -7.42 4.69 10.80
CA GLY A 259 -6.84 5.51 9.75
C GLY A 259 -5.74 4.85 8.91
N GLY A 260 -5.10 5.64 8.04
CA GLY A 260 -3.94 5.26 7.26
C GLY A 260 -2.65 5.30 8.06
N ILE A 261 -1.63 4.59 7.61
CA ILE A 261 -0.36 4.47 8.33
C ILE A 261 0.48 5.76 8.33
N GLY A 262 0.37 6.58 7.27
CA GLY A 262 1.27 7.73 7.09
C GLY A 262 1.25 8.72 8.26
N ALA A 263 0.06 9.11 8.74
CA ALA A 263 -0.08 10.01 9.90
C ALA A 263 0.49 9.37 11.19
N TRP A 264 0.29 8.07 11.40
CA TRP A 264 0.83 7.36 12.56
C TRP A 264 2.35 7.30 12.57
N LEU A 265 2.97 7.09 11.40
CA LEU A 265 4.43 7.16 11.27
C LEU A 265 4.94 8.56 11.62
N LEU A 266 4.39 9.59 10.97
CA LEU A 266 4.81 10.98 11.19
C LEU A 266 4.55 11.48 12.63
N ALA A 267 3.61 10.87 13.35
CA ALA A 267 3.36 11.17 14.75
C ALA A 267 4.28 10.44 15.72
N SER A 268 4.84 9.28 15.32
CA SER A 268 5.64 8.41 16.19
C SER A 268 7.10 8.84 16.33
N ARG A 269 7.75 8.45 17.43
CA ARG A 269 9.20 8.62 17.65
C ARG A 269 10.04 7.59 16.93
N ALA A 270 9.53 6.36 16.80
CA ALA A 270 10.18 5.26 16.12
C ALA A 270 9.15 4.20 15.75
N MET A 271 9.55 3.29 14.87
CA MET A 271 8.76 2.13 14.50
C MET A 271 9.53 0.83 14.70
N ILE A 272 8.87 -0.17 15.31
CA ILE A 272 9.35 -1.55 15.42
C ILE A 272 8.51 -2.44 14.50
N HIS A 273 9.16 -3.25 13.66
CA HIS A 273 8.46 -4.21 12.79
C HIS A 273 9.34 -5.41 12.44
N ASP A 274 8.72 -6.41 11.78
CA ASP A 274 9.41 -7.43 10.99
C ASP A 274 8.71 -7.60 9.64
N GLY A 275 9.43 -7.31 8.56
CA GLY A 275 9.00 -7.59 7.20
C GLY A 275 7.70 -6.90 6.75
N CYS A 276 7.39 -5.71 7.25
CA CYS A 276 6.21 -4.95 6.82
C CYS A 276 6.60 -3.84 5.85
N THR A 277 5.77 -3.59 4.83
CA THR A 277 5.93 -2.44 3.89
C THR A 277 6.06 -1.11 4.64
N THR A 278 5.48 -1.01 5.82
CA THR A 278 5.54 0.19 6.67
C THR A 278 6.95 0.54 7.12
N GLY A 279 7.92 -0.41 7.10
CA GLY A 279 9.34 -0.12 7.30
C GLY A 279 9.91 0.81 6.23
N LEU A 280 9.52 0.60 4.96
CA LEU A 280 9.88 1.52 3.88
C LEU A 280 9.23 2.88 4.08
N GLU A 281 7.93 2.88 4.42
CA GLU A 281 7.18 4.11 4.66
C GLU A 281 7.77 4.91 5.83
N ALA A 282 8.19 4.25 6.92
CA ALA A 282 8.87 4.90 8.05
C ALA A 282 10.21 5.52 7.65
N HIS A 283 11.00 4.84 6.81
CA HIS A 283 12.26 5.40 6.29
C HIS A 283 12.01 6.70 5.50
N PHE A 284 11.02 6.74 4.60
CA PHE A 284 10.65 7.95 3.86
C PHE A 284 10.03 9.04 4.73
N ALA A 285 9.47 8.67 5.88
CA ALA A 285 8.99 9.60 6.90
C ALA A 285 10.10 10.15 7.81
N ASP A 286 11.36 9.73 7.64
CA ASP A 286 12.51 9.95 8.53
C ASP A 286 12.27 9.47 9.97
N VAL A 287 11.41 8.47 10.15
CA VAL A 287 11.14 7.84 11.45
C VAL A 287 12.13 6.72 11.68
N PRO A 288 12.86 6.67 12.81
CA PRO A 288 13.79 5.59 13.12
C PRO A 288 13.10 4.21 13.09
N VAL A 289 13.72 3.26 12.39
CA VAL A 289 13.17 1.91 12.18
C VAL A 289 14.01 0.88 12.93
N ILE A 290 13.36 0.06 13.72
CA ILE A 290 13.92 -1.11 14.41
C ILE A 290 13.33 -2.37 13.77
N ASN A 291 14.16 -3.14 13.08
CA ASN A 291 13.79 -4.41 12.51
C ASN A 291 13.91 -5.50 13.58
N TRP A 292 12.81 -5.90 14.19
CA TRP A 292 12.77 -6.97 15.18
C TRP A 292 12.82 -8.33 14.50
N LYS A 293 13.98 -8.96 14.46
CA LYS A 293 14.22 -10.25 13.81
C LYS A 293 14.75 -11.30 14.80
N PRO A 294 13.92 -11.78 15.73
CA PRO A 294 14.30 -12.84 16.68
C PRO A 294 14.51 -14.20 16.01
N LEU A 295 13.95 -14.36 14.81
CA LEU A 295 14.06 -15.54 13.98
C LEU A 295 14.60 -15.15 12.60
N HIS A 296 15.41 -16.01 12.01
CA HIS A 296 15.92 -15.85 10.66
C HIS A 296 15.62 -17.11 9.86
N ASP A 297 14.93 -16.95 8.72
CA ASP A 297 14.72 -17.98 7.73
C ASP A 297 14.57 -17.32 6.36
N GLU A 298 15.53 -17.55 5.47
CA GLU A 298 15.58 -16.94 4.13
C GLU A 298 14.30 -17.20 3.32
N ARG A 299 13.59 -18.29 3.59
CA ARG A 299 12.32 -18.61 2.90
C ARG A 299 11.20 -17.62 3.25
N TYR A 300 11.24 -17.00 4.45
CA TYR A 300 10.16 -16.17 4.99
C TYR A 300 10.56 -14.72 5.20
N ASP A 301 11.85 -14.44 5.24
CA ASP A 301 12.38 -13.09 5.40
C ASP A 301 11.98 -12.20 4.20
N LEU A 302 11.58 -10.97 4.51
CA LEU A 302 11.26 -9.95 3.51
C LEU A 302 12.45 -9.01 3.35
N PHE A 303 13.24 -9.23 2.31
CA PHE A 303 14.50 -8.51 2.09
C PHE A 303 14.32 -6.99 2.10
N LEU A 304 13.46 -6.46 1.23
CA LEU A 304 13.40 -5.02 1.00
C LEU A 304 12.97 -4.23 2.25
N PRO A 305 11.86 -4.53 2.95
CA PRO A 305 11.51 -3.82 4.17
C PRO A 305 12.56 -3.91 5.27
N ASN A 306 13.21 -5.07 5.40
CA ASN A 306 14.22 -5.31 6.42
C ASN A 306 15.60 -4.73 6.06
N SER A 307 15.76 -4.16 4.86
CA SER A 307 16.97 -3.41 4.49
C SER A 307 16.99 -1.99 5.06
N PHE A 308 15.84 -1.50 5.54
CA PHE A 308 15.69 -0.15 6.08
C PHE A 308 15.54 -0.20 7.59
N GLY A 309 16.44 0.49 8.31
CA GLY A 309 16.45 0.50 9.76
C GLY A 309 17.54 -0.38 10.38
N THR A 310 17.58 -0.41 11.71
CA THR A 310 18.58 -1.16 12.48
C THR A 310 18.00 -2.49 12.93
N VAL A 311 18.73 -3.58 12.70
CA VAL A 311 18.30 -4.94 13.03
C VAL A 311 18.57 -5.26 14.49
N ALA A 312 17.57 -5.78 15.19
CA ALA A 312 17.65 -6.35 16.53
C ALA A 312 17.28 -7.84 16.47
N THR A 313 18.24 -8.72 16.79
CA THR A 313 18.02 -10.17 16.82
C THR A 313 17.78 -10.72 18.23
N THR A 314 18.00 -9.90 19.27
CA THR A 314 17.78 -10.24 20.67
C THR A 314 16.91 -9.20 21.35
N GLU A 315 16.17 -9.62 22.40
CA GLU A 315 15.36 -8.69 23.23
C GLU A 315 16.23 -7.54 23.79
N ALA A 316 17.45 -7.84 24.26
CA ALA A 316 18.38 -6.83 24.80
C ALA A 316 18.73 -5.77 23.73
N ALA A 317 19.05 -6.19 22.50
CA ALA A 317 19.34 -5.26 21.41
C ALA A 317 18.11 -4.41 21.03
N ALA A 318 16.91 -5.01 21.01
CA ALA A 318 15.68 -4.27 20.72
C ALA A 318 15.34 -3.24 21.81
N ILE A 319 15.59 -3.58 23.09
CA ILE A 319 15.42 -2.66 24.22
C ILE A 319 16.41 -1.50 24.12
N ASP A 320 17.71 -1.77 23.85
CA ASP A 320 18.74 -0.73 23.67
C ASP A 320 18.37 0.23 22.55
N LEU A 321 18.04 -0.30 21.35
CA LEU A 321 17.64 0.51 20.20
C LEU A 321 16.39 1.34 20.48
N THR A 322 15.40 0.76 21.21
CA THR A 322 14.22 1.50 21.62
C THR A 322 14.56 2.64 22.57
N GLY A 323 15.45 2.41 23.55
CA GLY A 323 15.95 3.45 24.43
C GLY A 323 16.65 4.59 23.68
N ARG A 324 17.48 4.26 22.70
CA ARG A 324 18.13 5.25 21.82
C ARG A 324 17.11 6.02 20.96
N ALA A 325 16.08 5.34 20.47
CA ALA A 325 15.00 6.01 19.73
C ALA A 325 14.20 6.99 20.61
N ILE A 326 13.88 6.59 21.84
CA ILE A 326 13.22 7.46 22.84
C ILE A 326 14.11 8.68 23.18
N ALA A 327 15.42 8.48 23.29
CA ALA A 327 16.39 9.54 23.53
C ALA A 327 16.68 10.42 22.29
N GLY A 328 16.14 10.08 21.10
CA GLY A 328 16.38 10.81 19.86
C GLY A 328 17.79 10.62 19.29
N THR A 329 18.48 9.53 19.63
CA THR A 329 19.84 9.22 19.16
C THR A 329 19.94 8.07 18.19
N LEU A 330 18.81 7.45 17.84
CA LEU A 330 18.73 6.42 16.79
C LEU A 330 18.41 7.08 15.45
N GLU A 331 19.27 6.85 14.47
CA GLU A 331 19.09 7.33 13.09
C GLU A 331 18.85 6.14 12.14
N ASN A 332 18.13 6.39 11.06
CA ASN A 332 18.01 5.44 9.97
C ASN A 332 19.32 5.33 9.18
N PRO A 333 19.62 4.15 8.58
CA PRO A 333 20.71 4.02 7.63
C PRO A 333 20.57 5.05 6.50
N ARG A 334 21.64 5.75 6.15
CA ARG A 334 21.67 6.64 4.99
C ARG A 334 21.64 5.83 3.69
N ALA A 335 21.19 6.41 2.60
CA ALA A 335 21.06 5.74 1.29
C ALA A 335 22.35 5.00 0.89
N GLY A 336 23.53 5.58 1.09
CA GLY A 336 24.82 4.94 0.78
C GLY A 336 25.21 3.74 1.67
N ALA A 337 24.50 3.51 2.77
CA ALA A 337 24.69 2.36 3.65
C ALA A 337 23.69 1.23 3.38
N LEU A 338 22.72 1.45 2.48
CA LEU A 338 21.74 0.42 2.10
C LEU A 338 22.39 -0.62 1.17
N PRO A 339 21.89 -1.88 1.21
CA PRO A 339 22.33 -2.89 0.24
C PRO A 339 22.10 -2.41 -1.20
N PRO A 340 23.06 -2.62 -2.15
CA PRO A 340 22.90 -2.17 -3.54
C PRO A 340 21.61 -2.66 -4.21
N LEU A 341 21.18 -3.88 -3.90
CA LEU A 341 19.93 -4.45 -4.42
C LEU A 341 18.71 -3.69 -3.88
N ALA A 342 18.69 -3.30 -2.60
CA ALA A 342 17.59 -2.50 -2.03
C ALA A 342 17.50 -1.12 -2.69
N THR A 343 18.66 -0.49 -2.97
CA THR A 343 18.71 0.77 -3.71
C THR A 343 18.16 0.61 -5.14
N ALA A 344 18.58 -0.43 -5.86
CA ALA A 344 18.09 -0.71 -7.21
C ALA A 344 16.58 -1.06 -7.26
N MET A 345 15.97 -1.47 -6.13
CA MET A 345 14.55 -1.77 -6.04
C MET A 345 13.66 -0.56 -5.78
N LEU A 346 14.22 0.60 -5.41
CA LEU A 346 13.45 1.80 -4.98
C LEU A 346 13.97 3.08 -5.61
N HIS A 347 13.39 3.47 -6.72
CA HIS A 347 13.68 4.73 -7.43
C HIS A 347 13.39 5.97 -6.55
N ASN A 348 12.43 5.88 -5.63
CA ASN A 348 12.05 6.97 -4.71
C ASN A 348 13.17 7.44 -3.76
N LEU A 349 14.24 6.66 -3.58
CA LEU A 349 15.36 7.06 -2.70
C LEU A 349 16.04 8.34 -3.18
N GLU A 350 16.17 8.49 -4.50
CA GLU A 350 16.86 9.63 -5.10
C GLU A 350 15.93 10.54 -5.91
N HIS A 351 14.76 10.03 -6.31
CA HIS A 351 13.85 10.70 -7.24
C HIS A 351 12.43 10.83 -6.66
N ASP A 352 11.62 11.64 -7.29
CA ASP A 352 10.20 11.83 -7.04
C ASP A 352 9.39 10.96 -8.02
N ALA A 353 8.31 10.35 -7.55
CA ALA A 353 7.41 9.53 -8.38
C ALA A 353 6.23 10.32 -8.94
N PHE A 354 5.78 11.39 -8.29
CA PHE A 354 4.62 12.15 -8.75
C PHE A 354 4.87 12.84 -10.09
N GLY A 355 6.01 13.52 -10.24
CA GLY A 355 6.37 14.24 -11.47
C GLY A 355 6.40 13.31 -12.69
N PRO A 356 7.21 12.23 -12.70
CA PRO A 356 7.25 11.26 -13.79
C PRO A 356 5.89 10.63 -14.13
N LEU A 357 5.08 10.29 -13.11
CA LEU A 357 3.74 9.73 -13.31
C LEU A 357 2.78 10.72 -13.96
N VAL A 358 2.77 11.98 -13.52
CA VAL A 358 1.95 13.04 -14.14
C VAL A 358 2.34 13.22 -15.60
N ASN A 359 3.64 13.27 -15.91
CA ASN A 359 4.15 13.39 -17.29
C ASN A 359 3.71 12.18 -18.14
N LEU A 360 3.79 10.97 -17.60
CA LEU A 360 3.37 9.75 -18.27
C LEU A 360 1.86 9.73 -18.53
N ILE A 361 1.05 10.15 -17.56
CA ILE A 361 -0.41 10.30 -17.71
C ILE A 361 -0.72 11.28 -18.84
N GLN A 362 -0.08 12.44 -18.86
CA GLN A 362 -0.26 13.46 -19.90
C GLN A 362 0.17 12.99 -21.29
N ALA A 363 1.23 12.22 -21.37
CA ALA A 363 1.67 11.64 -22.63
C ALA A 363 0.65 10.63 -23.18
N ARG A 364 0.13 9.74 -22.31
CA ARG A 364 -0.82 8.67 -22.69
C ARG A 364 -2.26 9.17 -22.87
N GLU A 365 -2.65 10.30 -22.30
CA GLU A 365 -3.96 10.91 -22.57
C GLU A 365 -4.19 11.19 -24.05
N LYS A 366 -3.15 11.49 -24.82
CA LYS A 366 -3.22 11.75 -26.26
C LYS A 366 -3.58 10.50 -27.06
N ASP A 367 -3.29 9.32 -26.50
CA ASP A 367 -3.53 8.02 -27.13
C ASP A 367 -4.96 7.52 -26.89
N VAL A 368 -5.75 8.24 -26.08
CA VAL A 368 -7.12 7.85 -25.70
C VAL A 368 -8.13 8.66 -26.50
N ALA A 369 -8.99 7.96 -27.22
CA ALA A 369 -10.01 8.62 -28.05
C ALA A 369 -11.03 9.40 -27.18
N ALA A 370 -11.33 10.63 -27.58
CA ALA A 370 -12.44 11.38 -27.01
C ALA A 370 -13.78 10.80 -27.47
N GLY A 371 -14.81 10.87 -26.61
CA GLY A 371 -16.15 10.42 -26.95
C GLY A 371 -17.19 10.91 -25.97
N GLU A 372 -18.44 10.96 -26.41
CA GLU A 372 -19.56 11.35 -25.58
C GLU A 372 -19.89 10.26 -24.54
N PHE A 373 -20.23 10.68 -23.33
CA PHE A 373 -20.59 9.82 -22.21
C PHE A 373 -21.79 10.38 -21.43
N ASP A 374 -22.86 9.57 -21.35
CA ASP A 374 -24.02 9.90 -20.50
C ASP A 374 -23.69 9.72 -19.01
N LEU A 375 -23.01 10.72 -18.47
CA LEU A 375 -22.58 10.74 -17.07
C LEU A 375 -23.76 10.67 -16.09
N ARG A 376 -24.85 11.42 -16.37
CA ARG A 376 -26.03 11.47 -15.48
C ARG A 376 -26.75 10.14 -15.46
N GLY A 377 -26.96 9.52 -16.60
CA GLY A 377 -27.59 8.20 -16.70
C GLY A 377 -26.75 7.11 -16.06
N TRP A 378 -25.43 7.16 -16.22
CA TRP A 378 -24.52 6.24 -15.55
C TRP A 378 -24.59 6.40 -14.02
N ALA A 379 -24.50 7.61 -13.50
CA ALA A 379 -24.55 7.90 -12.06
C ALA A 379 -25.89 7.43 -11.44
N ARG A 380 -27.02 7.67 -12.11
CA ARG A 380 -28.33 7.16 -11.66
C ARG A 380 -28.35 5.63 -11.55
N ARG A 381 -27.81 4.92 -12.54
CA ARG A 381 -27.73 3.45 -12.51
C ARG A 381 -26.84 2.93 -11.36
N GLU A 382 -25.70 3.57 -11.11
CA GLU A 382 -24.79 3.18 -10.01
C GLU A 382 -25.44 3.48 -8.64
N ASN A 383 -26.08 4.63 -8.45
CA ASN A 383 -26.79 4.96 -7.22
C ASN A 383 -27.94 3.97 -6.92
N TRP A 384 -28.68 3.55 -7.94
CA TRP A 384 -29.70 2.53 -7.79
C TRP A 384 -29.13 1.15 -7.41
N ARG A 385 -28.00 0.76 -7.99
CA ARG A 385 -27.27 -0.46 -7.60
C ARG A 385 -26.80 -0.42 -6.15
N ASP A 386 -26.27 0.72 -5.71
CA ASP A 386 -25.85 0.93 -4.33
C ASP A 386 -27.03 0.85 -3.35
N ALA A 387 -28.15 1.49 -3.68
CA ALA A 387 -29.37 1.41 -2.88
C ALA A 387 -29.86 -0.03 -2.74
N ARG A 388 -29.89 -0.79 -3.85
CA ARG A 388 -30.28 -2.23 -3.81
C ARG A 388 -29.31 -3.08 -3.00
N ARG A 389 -28.00 -2.78 -3.04
CA ARG A 389 -26.97 -3.48 -2.24
C ARG A 389 -27.19 -3.23 -0.75
N LYS A 390 -27.44 -1.98 -0.34
CA LYS A 390 -27.76 -1.58 1.04
C LYS A 390 -29.01 -2.29 1.54
N LEU A 391 -30.08 -2.31 0.74
CA LEU A 391 -31.33 -3.02 1.08
C LEU A 391 -31.14 -4.52 1.29
N ARG A 392 -30.25 -5.16 0.54
CA ARG A 392 -29.98 -6.59 0.67
C ARG A 392 -29.04 -6.95 1.82
N ARG A 393 -28.67 -6.00 2.67
CA ARG A 393 -27.75 -6.16 3.83
C ARG A 393 -26.47 -6.94 3.47
N ARG A 394 -26.00 -6.87 2.23
CA ARG A 394 -24.72 -7.48 1.85
C ARG A 394 -23.59 -6.74 2.51
N LYS A 395 -22.71 -7.48 3.21
CA LYS A 395 -21.50 -6.91 3.81
C LYS A 395 -20.72 -6.10 2.79
N PRO A 396 -20.08 -4.99 3.18
CA PRO A 396 -19.16 -4.27 2.31
C PRO A 396 -18.13 -5.23 1.68
N ASP A 397 -17.70 -4.92 0.46
CA ASP A 397 -16.70 -5.73 -0.23
C ASP A 397 -15.32 -5.59 0.47
N GLY A 398 -14.97 -6.56 1.29
CA GLY A 398 -13.63 -6.73 1.84
C GLY A 398 -13.04 -5.49 2.50
N LYS A 399 -12.01 -4.91 1.89
CA LYS A 399 -11.25 -3.75 2.39
C LYS A 399 -11.91 -2.38 2.12
N TRP A 400 -13.07 -2.37 1.44
CA TRP A 400 -13.75 -1.13 1.06
C TRP A 400 -14.76 -0.68 2.12
N ASN A 401 -14.49 0.46 2.77
CA ASN A 401 -15.35 1.06 3.78
C ASN A 401 -16.23 2.20 3.24
N GLY A 402 -16.15 2.52 1.95
CA GLY A 402 -16.82 3.65 1.33
C GLY A 402 -16.07 4.97 1.50
N PHE A 403 -16.51 6.00 0.79
CA PHE A 403 -16.12 7.38 1.02
C PHE A 403 -17.07 8.01 2.06
N SER A 404 -16.54 8.54 3.17
CA SER A 404 -17.33 9.41 4.04
C SER A 404 -17.13 10.86 3.59
N GLY A 405 -18.22 11.65 3.46
CA GLY A 405 -18.15 12.99 2.89
C GLY A 405 -17.19 13.91 3.65
N GLU A 406 -17.29 13.97 4.98
CA GLU A 406 -16.45 14.83 5.82
C GLU A 406 -14.96 14.51 5.72
N ARG A 407 -14.59 13.23 5.79
CA ARG A 407 -13.18 12.81 5.64
C ARG A 407 -12.67 13.04 4.22
N LEU A 408 -13.52 12.96 3.21
CA LEU A 408 -13.14 13.19 1.83
C LEU A 408 -12.86 14.66 1.57
N ASP A 409 -13.67 15.58 2.13
CA ASP A 409 -13.44 17.03 2.07
C ASP A 409 -12.06 17.38 2.67
N GLU A 410 -11.76 16.89 3.87
CA GLU A 410 -10.45 17.10 4.50
C GLU A 410 -9.30 16.58 3.65
N ARG A 411 -9.42 15.37 3.11
CA ARG A 411 -8.39 14.75 2.23
C ARG A 411 -8.21 15.50 0.93
N MET A 412 -9.29 15.95 0.28
CA MET A 412 -9.22 16.74 -0.94
C MET A 412 -8.57 18.10 -0.69
N ASN A 413 -8.93 18.78 0.41
CA ASN A 413 -8.28 20.04 0.80
C ASN A 413 -6.78 19.85 1.06
N SER A 414 -6.39 18.75 1.73
CA SER A 414 -4.98 18.40 1.92
C SER A 414 -4.28 18.11 0.60
N ALA A 415 -4.93 17.40 -0.34
CA ALA A 415 -4.38 17.11 -1.65
C ALA A 415 -4.16 18.39 -2.48
N MET A 416 -5.13 19.30 -2.51
CA MET A 416 -5.03 20.59 -3.16
C MET A 416 -3.90 21.45 -2.57
N ARG A 417 -3.77 21.45 -1.23
CA ARG A 417 -2.73 22.19 -0.53
C ARG A 417 -1.32 21.71 -0.92
N VAL A 418 -1.04 20.39 -0.84
CA VAL A 418 0.29 19.86 -1.15
C VAL A 418 0.61 19.83 -2.64
N ALA A 419 -0.42 19.75 -3.50
CA ALA A 419 -0.28 19.89 -4.95
C ALA A 419 -0.12 21.36 -5.40
N ASN A 420 -0.34 22.33 -4.50
CA ASN A 420 -0.43 23.76 -4.83
C ASN A 420 -1.36 24.01 -6.02
N LYS A 421 -2.53 23.37 -6.03
CA LYS A 421 -3.44 23.38 -7.18
C LYS A 421 -4.90 23.22 -6.70
N THR A 422 -5.79 24.10 -7.17
CA THR A 422 -7.23 24.02 -6.97
C THR A 422 -7.87 23.16 -8.04
N VAL A 423 -8.83 22.34 -7.65
CA VAL A 423 -9.61 21.49 -8.54
C VAL A 423 -11.07 21.43 -8.07
N ARG A 424 -11.98 21.24 -9.00
CA ARG A 424 -13.37 20.88 -8.70
C ARG A 424 -13.50 19.36 -8.58
N TRP A 425 -14.23 18.91 -7.59
CA TRP A 425 -14.49 17.49 -7.44
C TRP A 425 -15.95 17.22 -7.10
N THR A 426 -16.44 16.04 -7.46
CA THR A 426 -17.81 15.61 -7.24
C THR A 426 -17.83 14.19 -6.71
N LEU A 427 -18.47 13.98 -5.54
CA LEU A 427 -18.75 12.65 -5.03
C LEU A 427 -20.07 12.15 -5.65
N TRP A 428 -19.99 11.09 -6.46
CA TRP A 428 -21.15 10.50 -7.14
C TRP A 428 -21.89 9.50 -6.26
N ASN A 429 -21.17 8.77 -5.43
CA ASN A 429 -21.66 7.83 -4.42
C ASN A 429 -20.49 7.37 -3.53
N ASP A 430 -20.76 6.47 -2.54
CA ASP A 430 -19.74 5.93 -1.63
C ASP A 430 -18.58 5.18 -2.31
N ALA A 431 -18.63 4.97 -3.62
CA ALA A 431 -17.65 4.19 -4.36
C ALA A 431 -16.94 4.96 -5.48
N MET A 432 -17.32 6.20 -5.77
CA MET A 432 -16.79 6.93 -6.93
C MET A 432 -16.84 8.44 -6.77
N LEU A 433 -15.74 9.10 -7.07
CA LEU A 433 -15.63 10.55 -7.22
C LEU A 433 -14.98 10.91 -8.56
N SER A 434 -15.21 12.13 -9.03
CA SER A 434 -14.49 12.72 -10.17
C SER A 434 -13.78 14.00 -9.76
N ILE A 435 -12.64 14.28 -10.41
CA ILE A 435 -11.80 15.46 -10.22
C ILE A 435 -11.58 16.11 -11.58
N GLU A 436 -11.72 17.42 -11.65
CA GLU A 436 -11.54 18.25 -12.84
C GLU A 436 -10.72 19.50 -12.48
N ALA A 437 -9.97 20.05 -13.42
CA ALA A 437 -9.37 21.37 -13.20
C ALA A 437 -10.47 22.44 -13.06
N ASP A 438 -10.16 23.48 -12.31
CA ASP A 438 -11.02 24.67 -12.22
C ASP A 438 -11.09 25.43 -13.54
#